data_a0f11ee7c67fb8639818f9da71a1bf4b
#
_entry.id   a0f11ee7c67fb8639818f9da71a1bf4b
#
_cell.length_a   1.000
_cell.length_b   1.000
_cell.length_c   1.000
_cell.angle_alpha   90.00
_cell.angle_beta   90.00
_cell.angle_gamma   90.00
#
_symmetry.space_group_name_H-M   'P 1'
#
loop_
_entity.id
_entity.type
_entity.pdbx_description
1 polymer ?
#
loop_
_entity_poly.entity_id
_entity_poly.type
_entity_poly.pdbx_seq_one_letter_code
_entity_poly.pdbx_strand_id
1 'polypeptide(L)'
;NEYCYSYVTFNPQCIIELCVMNKRTDEMAFYLHFQFKTLKHAISLFEEMDQCIQKMVNQPICRLLLCCSGGMTTAFFADKIKNGIKVLNLNMEVAATSYQKIYNVAQNYDVILLAPQVSYVKLQVEKVFKNKLVLKIPTQIFASYNVGALITFVEESIKNKEKKYDSTVEPLASMMEIKTKKNILAVSINANGENSHISYRLYNNLQEI
;
A
#
# COMPACT_ATOMS: atom_id res chain seq x y z
N ASN A 1 -10.71 -4.73 -8.39
CA ASN A 1 -9.34 -4.55 -8.84
C ASN A 1 -8.41 -5.59 -8.19
N GLU A 2 -7.12 -5.48 -8.36
CA GLU A 2 -6.12 -6.42 -7.84
C GLU A 2 -5.97 -6.32 -6.31
N TYR A 3 -6.20 -5.15 -5.73
CA TYR A 3 -5.94 -4.83 -4.32
C TYR A 3 -7.17 -5.00 -3.42
N CYS A 4 -8.34 -4.72 -3.95
CA CYS A 4 -9.59 -4.77 -3.18
C CYS A 4 -10.78 -5.21 -4.04
N TYR A 5 -11.85 -5.62 -3.36
CA TYR A 5 -13.19 -5.68 -3.92
C TYR A 5 -14.13 -4.84 -3.06
N SER A 6 -15.13 -4.25 -3.71
CA SER A 6 -16.15 -3.46 -3.04
C SER A 6 -17.53 -3.97 -3.42
N TYR A 7 -18.46 -3.83 -2.52
CA TYR A 7 -19.85 -4.10 -2.79
C TYR A 7 -20.74 -3.03 -2.17
N VAL A 8 -21.90 -2.89 -2.81
CA VAL A 8 -22.96 -1.98 -2.37
C VAL A 8 -24.20 -2.81 -2.24
N THR A 9 -24.82 -2.80 -1.07
CA THR A 9 -26.05 -3.53 -0.78
C THR A 9 -27.18 -2.55 -0.57
N PHE A 10 -28.30 -2.81 -1.22
CA PHE A 10 -29.53 -2.05 -1.03
C PHE A 10 -30.49 -2.87 -0.18
N ASN A 11 -30.75 -2.40 1.02
CA ASN A 11 -31.60 -3.05 1.99
C ASN A 11 -33.00 -2.40 2.02
N PRO A 12 -34.02 -3.07 2.60
CA PRO A 12 -35.32 -2.47 2.86
C PRO A 12 -35.21 -1.15 3.62
N GLN A 13 -36.23 -0.32 3.57
CA GLN A 13 -36.28 0.99 4.21
C GLN A 13 -35.26 2.01 3.67
N CYS A 14 -34.80 1.84 2.43
CA CYS A 14 -33.82 2.71 1.79
C CYS A 14 -32.47 2.76 2.53
N ILE A 15 -32.06 1.66 3.15
CA ILE A 15 -30.74 1.53 3.76
C ILE A 15 -29.75 1.05 2.70
N ILE A 16 -28.64 1.77 2.56
CA ILE A 16 -27.53 1.43 1.67
C ILE A 16 -26.33 1.09 2.51
N GLU A 17 -25.67 -0.02 2.18
CA GLU A 17 -24.41 -0.43 2.78
C GLU A 17 -23.30 -0.36 1.74
N LEU A 18 -22.19 0.25 2.12
CA LEU A 18 -20.98 0.35 1.34
C LEU A 18 -19.86 -0.41 2.05
N CYS A 19 -19.18 -1.27 1.34
CA CYS A 19 -18.07 -2.03 1.91
C CYS A 19 -16.89 -2.14 0.92
N VAL A 20 -15.67 -2.02 1.45
CA VAL A 20 -14.43 -2.30 0.72
C VAL A 20 -13.62 -3.30 1.54
N MET A 21 -13.30 -4.42 0.91
CA MET A 21 -12.47 -5.47 1.47
C MET A 21 -11.09 -5.44 0.84
N ASN A 22 -10.06 -5.52 1.66
CA ASN A 22 -8.69 -5.68 1.21
C ASN A 22 -8.46 -7.16 0.83
N LYS A 23 -8.17 -7.42 -0.45
CA LYS A 23 -7.93 -8.80 -0.95
C LYS A 23 -6.71 -9.47 -0.36
N ARG A 24 -5.79 -8.70 0.17
CA ARG A 24 -4.52 -9.20 0.67
C ARG A 24 -4.58 -9.62 2.13
N THR A 25 -5.29 -8.84 2.96
CA THR A 25 -5.43 -9.13 4.39
C THR A 25 -6.74 -9.83 4.71
N ASP A 26 -7.67 -9.86 3.74
CA ASP A 26 -9.06 -10.32 3.90
C ASP A 26 -9.81 -9.55 4.99
N GLU A 27 -9.40 -8.30 5.21
CA GLU A 27 -9.96 -7.42 6.21
C GLU A 27 -10.82 -6.33 5.58
N MET A 28 -11.80 -5.86 6.34
CA MET A 28 -12.66 -4.77 5.97
C MET A 28 -11.91 -3.45 6.10
N ALA A 29 -11.64 -2.79 4.95
CA ALA A 29 -10.93 -1.53 4.89
C ALA A 29 -11.88 -0.32 5.03
N PHE A 30 -13.13 -0.49 4.63
CA PHE A 30 -14.16 0.54 4.73
C PHE A 30 -15.53 -0.12 4.88
N TYR A 31 -16.34 0.36 5.80
CA TYR A 31 -17.73 -0.02 5.95
C TYR A 31 -18.56 1.17 6.40
N LEU A 32 -19.66 1.39 5.73
CA LEU A 32 -20.62 2.41 6.07
C LEU A 32 -22.03 1.92 5.72
N HIS A 33 -23.01 2.15 6.58
CA HIS A 33 -24.42 2.01 6.25
C HIS A 33 -25.15 3.31 6.56
N PHE A 34 -26.10 3.67 5.69
CA PHE A 34 -26.87 4.90 5.83
C PHE A 34 -28.26 4.77 5.21
N GLN A 35 -29.18 5.56 5.72
CA GLN A 35 -30.49 5.69 5.09
C GLN A 35 -30.43 6.69 3.94
N PHE A 36 -30.83 6.27 2.75
CA PHE A 36 -30.91 7.15 1.60
C PHE A 36 -31.98 8.24 1.82
N LYS A 37 -31.55 9.48 1.85
CA LYS A 37 -32.43 10.65 1.99
C LYS A 37 -32.36 11.55 0.76
N THR A 38 -31.17 11.86 0.31
CA THR A 38 -30.93 12.71 -0.85
C THR A 38 -29.77 12.17 -1.70
N LEU A 39 -29.85 12.39 -3.00
CA LEU A 39 -28.80 11.97 -3.93
C LEU A 39 -27.45 12.65 -3.60
N LYS A 40 -27.47 13.92 -3.22
CA LYS A 40 -26.24 14.65 -2.87
C LYS A 40 -25.51 14.01 -1.68
N HIS A 41 -26.24 13.62 -0.63
CA HIS A 41 -25.66 12.94 0.52
C HIS A 41 -25.13 11.54 0.15
N ALA A 42 -25.89 10.78 -0.66
CA ALA A 42 -25.41 9.48 -1.12
C ALA A 42 -24.13 9.60 -1.94
N ILE A 43 -24.03 10.56 -2.88
CA ILE A 43 -22.83 10.78 -3.67
C ILE A 43 -21.63 11.07 -2.78
N SER A 44 -21.76 11.94 -1.75
CA SER A 44 -20.63 12.24 -0.87
C SER A 44 -20.10 11.01 -0.13
N LEU A 45 -20.98 10.09 0.29
CA LEU A 45 -20.59 8.86 0.96
C LEU A 45 -19.96 7.83 -0.02
N PHE A 46 -20.42 7.79 -1.26
CA PHE A 46 -19.76 7.01 -2.31
C PHE A 46 -18.38 7.57 -2.66
N GLU A 47 -18.19 8.89 -2.63
CA GLU A 47 -16.89 9.53 -2.83
C GLU A 47 -15.91 9.13 -1.71
N GLU A 48 -16.36 8.99 -0.45
CA GLU A 48 -15.53 8.49 0.65
C GLU A 48 -15.08 7.04 0.41
N MET A 49 -15.99 6.18 -0.06
CA MET A 49 -15.65 4.81 -0.45
C MET A 49 -14.64 4.79 -1.60
N ASP A 50 -14.84 5.61 -2.64
CA ASP A 50 -13.90 5.69 -3.77
C ASP A 50 -12.53 6.20 -3.32
N GLN A 51 -12.46 7.19 -2.45
CA GLN A 51 -11.20 7.65 -1.87
C GLN A 51 -10.46 6.54 -1.12
N CYS A 52 -11.17 5.67 -0.39
CA CYS A 52 -10.57 4.50 0.25
C CYS A 52 -9.99 3.54 -0.80
N ILE A 53 -10.75 3.24 -1.86
CA ILE A 53 -10.29 2.39 -2.97
C ILE A 53 -9.06 3.00 -3.64
N GLN A 54 -9.08 4.30 -3.95
CA GLN A 54 -7.96 5.00 -4.58
C GLN A 54 -6.70 4.99 -3.71
N LYS A 55 -6.84 5.16 -2.40
CA LYS A 55 -5.71 5.03 -1.48
C LYS A 55 -5.09 3.64 -1.54
N MET A 56 -5.90 2.58 -1.59
CA MET A 56 -5.40 1.21 -1.67
C MET A 56 -4.72 0.90 -3.02
N VAL A 57 -5.25 1.45 -4.12
CA VAL A 57 -4.69 1.26 -5.47
C VAL A 57 -3.40 2.05 -5.66
N ASN A 58 -3.36 3.28 -5.13
CA ASN A 58 -2.25 4.21 -5.35
C ASN A 58 -1.11 4.07 -4.33
N GLN A 59 -1.29 3.24 -3.28
CA GLN A 59 -0.21 2.94 -2.35
C GLN A 59 0.61 1.76 -2.88
N PRO A 60 1.82 1.98 -3.42
CA PRO A 60 2.68 0.89 -3.85
C PRO A 60 3.04 0.00 -2.66
N ILE A 61 3.07 -1.30 -2.89
CA ILE A 61 3.52 -2.25 -1.88
C ILE A 61 5.00 -2.01 -1.61
N CYS A 62 5.35 -1.65 -0.39
CA CYS A 62 6.73 -1.51 0.03
C CYS A 62 7.32 -2.89 0.36
N ARG A 63 8.26 -3.38 -0.45
CA ARG A 63 8.89 -4.70 -0.29
C ARG A 63 10.19 -4.58 0.49
N LEU A 64 10.23 -5.20 1.66
CA LEU A 64 11.36 -5.19 2.57
C LEU A 64 12.16 -6.49 2.46
N LEU A 65 13.48 -6.41 2.34
CA LEU A 65 14.38 -7.55 2.37
C LEU A 65 15.32 -7.45 3.56
N LEU A 66 15.16 -8.35 4.53
CA LEU A 66 16.09 -8.47 5.67
C LEU A 66 17.27 -9.37 5.28
N CYS A 67 18.47 -8.92 5.62
CA CYS A 67 19.69 -9.66 5.31
C CYS A 67 20.60 -9.80 6.54
N CYS A 68 21.00 -11.04 6.84
CA CYS A 68 22.09 -11.33 7.79
C CYS A 68 23.11 -12.30 7.19
N SER A 69 24.11 -12.72 7.95
CA SER A 69 25.16 -13.62 7.45
C SER A 69 24.60 -14.94 6.92
N GLY A 70 23.80 -15.65 7.72
CA GLY A 70 23.25 -16.96 7.41
C GLY A 70 21.78 -16.98 6.95
N GLY A 71 21.03 -15.91 7.16
CA GLY A 71 19.60 -15.84 6.82
C GLY A 71 18.62 -16.32 7.91
N MET A 72 19.03 -17.15 8.86
CA MET A 72 18.15 -17.73 9.89
C MET A 72 17.56 -16.69 10.84
N THR A 73 18.38 -15.85 11.44
CA THR A 73 17.94 -14.84 12.41
C THR A 73 16.99 -13.82 11.76
N THR A 74 17.28 -13.44 10.52
CA THR A 74 16.41 -12.53 9.77
C THR A 74 15.14 -13.22 9.27
N ALA A 75 15.14 -14.52 9.01
CA ALA A 75 13.91 -15.27 8.69
C ALA A 75 12.94 -15.25 9.88
N PHE A 76 13.42 -15.52 11.08
CA PHE A 76 12.62 -15.44 12.29
C PHE A 76 12.06 -14.03 12.53
N PHE A 77 12.90 -12.99 12.32
CA PHE A 77 12.43 -11.61 12.47
C PHE A 77 11.43 -11.22 11.39
N ALA A 78 11.65 -11.66 10.15
CA ALA A 78 10.72 -11.43 9.04
C ALA A 78 9.34 -12.03 9.31
N ASP A 79 9.26 -13.21 9.92
CA ASP A 79 7.96 -13.81 10.28
C ASP A 79 7.23 -13.00 11.35
N LYS A 80 7.94 -12.46 12.33
CA LYS A 80 7.34 -11.51 13.29
C LYS A 80 6.83 -10.24 12.62
N ILE A 81 7.62 -9.70 11.66
CA ILE A 81 7.24 -8.50 10.92
C ILE A 81 6.01 -8.78 10.03
N LYS A 82 5.93 -9.94 9.37
CA LYS A 82 4.73 -10.34 8.59
C LYS A 82 3.47 -10.30 9.44
N ASN A 83 3.54 -10.83 10.66
CA ASN A 83 2.43 -10.78 11.59
C ASN A 83 2.08 -9.33 11.99
N GLY A 84 3.09 -8.48 12.27
CA GLY A 84 2.87 -7.07 12.56
C GLY A 84 2.26 -6.30 11.39
N ILE A 85 2.75 -6.51 10.17
CA ILE A 85 2.20 -5.93 8.92
C ILE A 85 0.72 -6.29 8.79
N LYS A 86 0.37 -7.56 9.05
CA LYS A 86 -1.00 -8.05 8.96
C LYS A 86 -1.91 -7.41 10.01
N VAL A 87 -1.47 -7.36 11.27
CA VAL A 87 -2.23 -6.76 12.39
C VAL A 87 -2.43 -5.26 12.19
N LEU A 88 -1.42 -4.55 11.68
CA LEU A 88 -1.45 -3.10 11.45
C LEU A 88 -2.03 -2.73 10.07
N ASN A 89 -2.43 -3.71 9.27
CA ASN A 89 -2.96 -3.53 7.92
C ASN A 89 -2.05 -2.65 7.03
N LEU A 90 -0.74 -2.88 7.08
CA LEU A 90 0.23 -2.10 6.33
C LEU A 90 0.42 -2.64 4.91
N ASN A 91 0.58 -1.74 3.95
CA ASN A 91 0.86 -2.11 2.56
C ASN A 91 2.35 -2.46 2.36
N MET A 92 2.82 -3.46 3.08
CA MET A 92 4.21 -3.91 3.07
C MET A 92 4.32 -5.41 2.86
N GLU A 93 5.43 -5.83 2.28
CA GLU A 93 5.86 -7.23 2.20
C GLU A 93 7.24 -7.37 2.79
N VAL A 94 7.53 -8.51 3.40
CA VAL A 94 8.84 -8.75 3.97
C VAL A 94 9.33 -10.16 3.66
N ALA A 95 10.60 -10.24 3.32
CA ALA A 95 11.32 -11.50 3.19
C ALA A 95 12.71 -11.41 3.84
N ALA A 96 13.34 -12.55 3.99
CA ALA A 96 14.69 -12.64 4.52
C ALA A 96 15.63 -13.41 3.58
N THR A 97 16.90 -13.04 3.60
CA THR A 97 17.92 -13.71 2.81
C THR A 97 19.25 -13.75 3.56
N SER A 98 20.15 -14.62 3.13
CA SER A 98 21.56 -14.55 3.55
C SER A 98 22.32 -13.53 2.70
N TYR A 99 23.41 -13.00 3.27
CA TYR A 99 24.29 -12.08 2.54
C TYR A 99 24.79 -12.66 1.21
N GLN A 100 25.09 -13.95 1.14
CA GLN A 100 25.56 -14.60 -0.08
C GLN A 100 24.54 -14.57 -1.22
N LYS A 101 23.24 -14.55 -0.89
CA LYS A 101 22.14 -14.58 -1.87
C LYS A 101 21.55 -13.20 -2.17
N ILE A 102 21.98 -12.14 -1.46
CA ILE A 102 21.38 -10.82 -1.55
C ILE A 102 21.36 -10.28 -2.98
N TYR A 103 22.44 -10.47 -3.72
CA TYR A 103 22.59 -9.96 -5.09
C TYR A 103 21.63 -10.61 -6.10
N ASN A 104 21.17 -11.81 -5.81
CA ASN A 104 20.25 -12.55 -6.68
C ASN A 104 18.79 -12.14 -6.48
N VAL A 105 18.43 -11.65 -5.29
CA VAL A 105 17.02 -11.45 -4.92
C VAL A 105 16.65 -9.98 -4.67
N ALA A 106 17.63 -9.15 -4.28
CA ALA A 106 17.36 -7.77 -3.82
C ALA A 106 16.74 -6.87 -4.90
N GLN A 107 16.84 -7.22 -6.18
CA GLN A 107 16.23 -6.44 -7.26
C GLN A 107 14.71 -6.33 -7.12
N ASN A 108 14.07 -7.32 -6.53
CA ASN A 108 12.61 -7.39 -6.37
C ASN A 108 12.09 -6.65 -5.13
N TYR A 109 12.98 -5.98 -4.38
CA TYR A 109 12.64 -5.28 -3.14
C TYR A 109 12.95 -3.80 -3.22
N ASP A 110 12.25 -3.00 -2.43
CA ASP A 110 12.37 -1.54 -2.41
C ASP A 110 13.34 -1.08 -1.32
N VAL A 111 13.33 -1.78 -0.18
CA VAL A 111 14.18 -1.51 0.98
C VAL A 111 14.98 -2.75 1.36
N ILE A 112 16.28 -2.59 1.47
CA ILE A 112 17.21 -3.62 1.91
C ILE A 112 17.65 -3.31 3.34
N LEU A 113 17.34 -4.19 4.28
CA LEU A 113 17.61 -4.04 5.71
C LEU A 113 18.75 -4.96 6.12
N LEU A 114 19.92 -4.39 6.37
CA LEU A 114 21.11 -5.11 6.77
C LEU A 114 21.13 -5.27 8.30
N ALA A 115 21.21 -6.50 8.76
CA ALA A 115 21.41 -6.81 10.17
C ALA A 115 22.77 -6.26 10.66
N PRO A 116 22.92 -5.96 11.96
CA PRO A 116 24.15 -5.35 12.50
C PRO A 116 25.42 -6.09 12.10
N GLN A 117 25.40 -7.43 12.08
CA GLN A 117 26.57 -8.26 11.78
C GLN A 117 27.04 -8.15 10.31
N VAL A 118 26.19 -7.70 9.39
CA VAL A 118 26.54 -7.51 7.97
C VAL A 118 26.47 -6.03 7.55
N SER A 119 26.33 -5.12 8.51
CA SER A 119 26.17 -3.69 8.22
C SER A 119 27.39 -3.06 7.53
N TYR A 120 28.55 -3.69 7.60
CA TYR A 120 29.80 -3.24 6.95
C TYR A 120 29.72 -3.30 5.42
N VAL A 121 28.86 -4.14 4.85
CA VAL A 121 28.71 -4.25 3.38
C VAL A 121 27.76 -3.21 2.79
N LYS A 122 27.18 -2.32 3.60
CA LYS A 122 26.19 -1.33 3.16
C LYS A 122 26.62 -0.59 1.90
N LEU A 123 27.82 -0.02 1.90
CA LEU A 123 28.36 0.76 0.77
C LEU A 123 28.49 -0.08 -0.52
N GLN A 124 28.81 -1.37 -0.39
CA GLN A 124 28.88 -2.27 -1.55
C GLN A 124 27.50 -2.55 -2.13
N VAL A 125 26.52 -2.81 -1.25
CA VAL A 125 25.12 -3.05 -1.66
C VAL A 125 24.52 -1.81 -2.29
N GLU A 126 24.75 -0.61 -1.74
CA GLU A 126 24.29 0.67 -2.31
C GLU A 126 24.87 0.94 -3.70
N LYS A 127 26.15 0.61 -3.93
CA LYS A 127 26.76 0.77 -5.25
C LYS A 127 26.09 -0.10 -6.32
N VAL A 128 25.66 -1.30 -5.96
CA VAL A 128 25.00 -2.23 -6.88
C VAL A 128 23.52 -1.87 -7.07
N PHE A 129 22.83 -1.55 -5.99
CA PHE A 129 21.39 -1.27 -6.00
C PHE A 129 21.10 0.22 -5.79
N LYS A 130 21.56 1.06 -6.73
CA LYS A 130 21.49 2.55 -6.64
C LYS A 130 20.07 3.09 -6.40
N ASN A 131 19.06 2.42 -6.91
CA ASN A 131 17.65 2.86 -6.81
C ASN A 131 16.95 2.32 -5.56
N LYS A 132 17.60 1.43 -4.79
CA LYS A 132 17.02 0.85 -3.58
C LYS A 132 17.42 1.66 -2.35
N LEU A 133 16.62 1.56 -1.30
CA LEU A 133 16.96 2.13 -0.01
C LEU A 133 17.67 1.07 0.82
N VAL A 134 18.97 1.26 1.11
CA VAL A 134 19.75 0.33 1.91
C VAL A 134 19.95 0.89 3.31
N LEU A 135 19.42 0.20 4.31
CA LEU A 135 19.45 0.62 5.71
C LEU A 135 20.19 -0.39 6.58
N LYS A 136 20.87 0.11 7.60
CA LYS A 136 21.40 -0.72 8.70
C LYS A 136 20.34 -0.78 9.78
N ILE A 137 19.92 -1.97 10.18
CA ILE A 137 18.98 -2.12 11.29
C ILE A 137 19.70 -1.70 12.58
N PRO A 138 19.14 -0.77 13.37
CA PRO A 138 19.71 -0.42 14.68
C PRO A 138 19.84 -1.65 15.58
N THR A 139 20.98 -1.78 16.24
CA THR A 139 21.31 -2.98 17.05
C THR A 139 20.23 -3.29 18.10
N GLN A 140 19.68 -2.26 18.76
CA GLN A 140 18.63 -2.43 19.77
C GLN A 140 17.36 -3.01 19.17
N ILE A 141 16.92 -2.51 17.99
CA ILE A 141 15.74 -3.00 17.28
C ILE A 141 15.93 -4.46 16.86
N PHE A 142 17.13 -4.78 16.33
CA PHE A 142 17.45 -6.13 15.90
C PHE A 142 17.53 -7.12 17.07
N ALA A 143 18.20 -6.75 18.16
CA ALA A 143 18.39 -7.61 19.34
C ALA A 143 17.07 -7.91 20.07
N SER A 144 16.15 -6.94 20.10
CA SER A 144 14.84 -7.11 20.76
C SER A 144 13.75 -7.65 19.82
N TYR A 145 14.03 -7.81 18.52
CA TYR A 145 13.04 -8.13 17.49
C TYR A 145 11.83 -7.20 17.54
N ASN A 146 12.06 -5.90 17.80
CA ASN A 146 10.98 -4.92 17.93
C ASN A 146 10.41 -4.56 16.56
N VAL A 147 9.26 -5.18 16.23
CA VAL A 147 8.57 -5.00 14.95
C VAL A 147 8.10 -3.57 14.76
N GLY A 148 7.45 -2.99 15.78
CA GLY A 148 6.91 -1.62 15.69
C GLY A 148 8.02 -0.60 15.44
N ALA A 149 9.12 -0.67 16.22
CA ALA A 149 10.25 0.23 16.05
C ALA A 149 10.92 0.06 14.67
N LEU A 150 10.97 -1.16 14.12
CA LEU A 150 11.53 -1.39 12.78
C LEU A 150 10.64 -0.77 11.70
N ILE A 151 9.33 -0.94 11.78
CA ILE A 151 8.38 -0.37 10.81
C ILE A 151 8.50 1.17 10.83
N THR A 152 8.43 1.79 12.00
CA THR A 152 8.62 3.25 12.14
C THR A 152 9.96 3.72 11.57
N PHE A 153 11.04 3.02 11.86
CA PHE A 153 12.37 3.33 11.32
C PHE A 153 12.42 3.28 9.79
N VAL A 154 11.77 2.30 9.19
CA VAL A 154 11.68 2.17 7.72
C VAL A 154 10.85 3.30 7.12
N GLU A 155 9.67 3.58 7.67
CA GLU A 155 8.79 4.65 7.19
C GLU A 155 9.45 6.04 7.26
N GLU A 156 10.11 6.35 8.36
CA GLU A 156 10.86 7.60 8.50
C GLU A 156 12.02 7.70 7.50
N SER A 157 12.71 6.58 7.26
CA SER A 157 13.81 6.52 6.29
C SER A 157 13.33 6.73 4.86
N ILE A 158 12.16 6.20 4.49
CA ILE A 158 11.52 6.41 3.19
C ILE A 158 11.15 7.88 3.04
N LYS A 159 10.42 8.45 4.00
CA LYS A 159 10.03 9.88 4.01
C LYS A 159 11.23 10.83 3.89
N ASN A 160 12.33 10.52 4.57
CA ASN A 160 13.55 11.32 4.50
C ASN A 160 14.24 11.22 3.14
N LYS A 161 14.19 10.07 2.47
CA LYS A 161 14.71 9.91 1.10
C LYS A 161 13.89 10.72 0.10
N GLU A 162 12.57 10.70 0.19
CA GLU A 162 11.66 11.47 -0.66
C GLU A 162 11.88 12.97 -0.50
N LYS A 163 11.94 13.48 0.71
CA LYS A 163 12.24 14.90 0.99
C LYS A 163 13.58 15.34 0.41
N LYS A 164 14.60 14.50 0.46
CA LYS A 164 15.92 14.80 -0.11
C LYS A 164 15.88 14.82 -1.63
N TYR A 165 15.03 14.01 -2.26
CA TYR A 165 14.85 13.99 -3.70
C TYR A 165 14.12 15.26 -4.18
N ASP A 166 13.03 15.66 -3.51
CA ASP A 166 12.28 16.89 -3.81
C ASP A 166 13.13 18.17 -3.65
N SER A 167 14.07 18.18 -2.69
CA SER A 167 14.97 19.32 -2.48
C SER A 167 16.10 19.42 -3.52
N THR A 168 16.34 18.37 -4.30
CA THR A 168 17.37 18.32 -5.37
C THR A 168 16.81 18.52 -6.77
N VAL A 169 15.48 18.48 -6.93
CA VAL A 169 14.80 18.81 -8.18
C VAL A 169 14.40 20.28 -8.11
N GLU A 170 15.16 21.16 -8.77
CA GLU A 170 14.72 22.54 -9.03
C GLU A 170 13.33 22.52 -9.67
N PRO A 171 12.44 23.50 -9.34
CA PRO A 171 11.07 23.46 -9.80
C PRO A 171 10.97 23.73 -11.31
N LEU A 172 10.99 22.68 -12.11
CA LEU A 172 10.43 22.68 -13.46
C LEU A 172 8.89 22.56 -13.35
N ALA A 173 8.30 23.35 -12.48
CA ALA A 173 6.87 23.45 -12.31
C ALA A 173 6.36 24.70 -13.03
N SER A 174 6.44 24.69 -14.35
CA SER A 174 5.54 25.48 -15.17
C SER A 174 5.28 24.71 -16.45
N MET A 175 4.07 24.24 -16.59
CA MET A 175 3.42 23.56 -17.72
C MET A 175 3.18 22.07 -17.50
N MET A 176 2.11 21.79 -16.76
CA MET A 176 1.08 20.82 -17.14
C MET A 176 -0.07 20.88 -16.14
N GLU A 177 -1.06 21.72 -16.43
CA GLU A 177 -2.41 21.57 -15.91
C GLU A 177 -2.97 20.24 -16.43
N ILE A 178 -2.91 19.21 -15.60
CA ILE A 178 -3.68 17.99 -15.87
C ILE A 178 -5.13 18.30 -15.48
N LYS A 179 -5.94 18.62 -16.46
CA LYS A 179 -7.40 18.63 -16.32
C LYS A 179 -7.88 17.22 -16.03
N THR A 180 -8.11 16.90 -14.76
CA THR A 180 -8.84 15.69 -14.37
C THR A 180 -10.28 15.81 -14.85
N LYS A 181 -10.63 15.08 -15.92
CA LYS A 181 -12.01 14.88 -16.32
C LYS A 181 -12.70 14.08 -15.21
N LYS A 182 -13.65 14.69 -14.53
CA LYS A 182 -14.61 14.00 -13.64
C LYS A 182 -15.41 13.00 -14.46
N ASN A 183 -15.18 11.71 -14.24
CA ASN A 183 -16.06 10.68 -14.77
C ASN A 183 -17.33 10.66 -13.91
N ILE A 184 -18.43 11.09 -14.49
CA ILE A 184 -19.76 11.03 -13.87
C ILE A 184 -20.21 9.58 -13.90
N LEU A 185 -20.43 9.01 -12.72
CA LEU A 185 -21.02 7.69 -12.55
C LEU A 185 -22.51 7.80 -12.88
N ALA A 186 -22.97 7.21 -13.97
CA ALA A 186 -24.40 7.07 -14.26
C ALA A 186 -24.94 5.87 -13.48
N VAL A 187 -25.78 6.13 -12.47
CA VAL A 187 -26.51 5.09 -11.74
C VAL A 187 -27.87 4.92 -12.40
N SER A 188 -28.11 3.82 -13.09
CA SER A 188 -29.45 3.44 -13.54
C SER A 188 -30.14 2.65 -12.43
N ILE A 189 -31.22 3.21 -11.89
CA ILE A 189 -32.06 2.54 -10.89
C ILE A 189 -33.23 1.89 -11.65
N ASN A 190 -33.33 0.56 -11.60
CA ASN A 190 -34.51 -0.13 -12.05
C ASN A 190 -35.58 -0.07 -10.96
N ALA A 191 -36.78 0.38 -11.34
CA ALA A 191 -37.88 0.68 -10.45
C ALA A 191 -38.61 -0.55 -9.86
N ASN A 192 -38.15 -1.77 -10.09
CA ASN A 192 -38.77 -2.99 -9.59
C ASN A 192 -37.88 -3.60 -8.50
N GLY A 193 -38.35 -3.49 -7.27
CA GLY A 193 -37.67 -3.85 -6.00
C GLY A 193 -37.27 -5.30 -5.80
N GLU A 194 -36.60 -5.93 -6.75
CA GLU A 194 -36.01 -7.25 -6.63
C GLU A 194 -34.47 -7.14 -6.52
N ASN A 195 -33.88 -7.89 -5.57
CA ASN A 195 -32.48 -7.95 -5.26
C ASN A 195 -31.62 -8.21 -6.51
N SER A 196 -31.06 -7.17 -7.10
CA SER A 196 -30.08 -7.31 -8.18
C SER A 196 -28.69 -7.00 -7.64
N HIS A 197 -27.81 -8.01 -7.66
CA HIS A 197 -26.37 -7.82 -7.50
C HIS A 197 -25.85 -6.99 -8.67
N ILE A 198 -25.48 -5.74 -8.39
CA ILE A 198 -24.87 -4.87 -9.39
C ILE A 198 -23.36 -5.01 -9.28
N SER A 199 -22.73 -5.68 -10.24
CA SER A 199 -21.29 -5.70 -10.38
C SER A 199 -20.84 -4.49 -11.21
N TYR A 200 -20.06 -3.59 -10.59
CA TYR A 200 -19.48 -2.44 -11.28
C TYR A 200 -18.20 -2.85 -12.00
N ARG A 201 -18.18 -2.71 -13.32
CA ARG A 201 -16.94 -2.69 -14.11
C ARG A 201 -16.50 -1.23 -14.26
N LEU A 202 -15.35 -0.90 -13.68
CA LEU A 202 -14.62 0.33 -14.02
C LEU A 202 -14.05 0.15 -15.44
N TYR A 203 -14.60 0.86 -16.42
CA TYR A 203 -14.02 0.97 -17.75
C TYR A 203 -12.96 2.07 -17.72
N ASN A 204 -11.70 1.67 -17.74
CA ASN A 204 -10.62 2.56 -18.15
C ASN A 204 -10.67 2.67 -19.67
N ASN A 205 -11.28 3.72 -20.20
CA ASN A 205 -11.06 4.13 -21.58
C ASN A 205 -9.80 5.01 -21.62
N LEU A 206 -8.66 4.37 -21.77
CA LEU A 206 -7.52 4.96 -22.45
C LEU A 206 -7.78 4.73 -23.95
N GLN A 207 -8.25 5.74 -24.65
CA GLN A 207 -8.05 5.84 -26.10
C GLN A 207 -7.41 7.19 -26.38
N GLU A 208 -6.30 7.04 -27.02
CA GLU A 208 -5.46 7.95 -27.76
C GLU A 208 -6.25 9.03 -28.53
N ILE A 209 -5.79 10.28 -28.41
CA ILE A 209 -5.45 11.13 -29.56
C ILE A 209 -4.32 12.06 -29.10
#